data_b405640e5b662c01e227411953b13f09
#
_entry.id   b405640e5b662c01e227411953b13f09
#
_cell.length_a   1.000
_cell.length_b   1.000
_cell.length_c   1.000
_cell.angle_alpha   90.00
_cell.angle_beta   90.00
_cell.angle_gamma   90.00
#
_symmetry.space_group_name_H-M   'P 1'
#
loop_
_entity.id
_entity.type
_entity.pdbx_description
1 polymer ?
#
loop_
_entity_poly.entity_id
_entity_poly.type
_entity_poly.pdbx_seq_one_letter_code
_entity_poly.pdbx_strand_id
1 'polypeptide(L)'
;VPIFKTVTHLPPYIGMMLSLGLMSLTAEILTNREFSLSKVEDHNHVHGPTFKALTKIEMPSILFFLGILMTVAALESLGMIFTFGNEVNAMMDERVFVSLLGIGSAIIDNVPLVAASMGMFPDAMDANVWHFIAYAAGTGGSMLIIGSAAGVVAMGMENISFFWYLKRISLLALVGYVAGIGVFL
;
A
#
# COMPACT_ATOMS: atom_id res chain seq x y z
N VAL A 1 -1.97 -11.13 -10.16
CA VAL A 1 -0.60 -10.83 -9.66
C VAL A 1 -0.07 -11.97 -8.79
N PRO A 2 -0.77 -12.49 -7.74
CA PRO A 2 -0.25 -13.58 -6.91
C PRO A 2 0.12 -14.83 -7.71
N ILE A 3 -0.77 -15.31 -8.58
CA ILE A 3 -0.53 -16.48 -9.44
C ILE A 3 0.69 -16.28 -10.34
N PHE A 4 0.83 -15.08 -10.92
CA PHE A 4 1.99 -14.74 -11.76
C PHE A 4 3.31 -14.85 -10.97
N LYS A 5 3.34 -14.31 -9.75
CA LYS A 5 4.51 -14.41 -8.86
C LYS A 5 4.86 -15.87 -8.55
N THR A 6 3.85 -16.70 -8.26
CA THR A 6 4.05 -18.12 -7.91
C THR A 6 4.61 -18.92 -9.07
N VAL A 7 4.18 -18.63 -10.31
CA VAL A 7 4.62 -19.36 -11.51
C VAL A 7 5.97 -18.88 -12.03
N THR A 8 6.19 -17.55 -12.02
CA THR A 8 7.37 -16.96 -12.66
C THR A 8 8.50 -16.63 -11.69
N HIS A 9 8.24 -16.61 -10.38
CA HIS A 9 9.14 -16.14 -9.32
C HIS A 9 9.67 -14.71 -9.52
N LEU A 10 9.04 -13.94 -10.42
CA LEU A 10 9.40 -12.55 -10.67
C LEU A 10 8.78 -11.61 -9.63
N PRO A 11 9.37 -10.43 -9.42
CA PRO A 11 8.82 -9.42 -8.52
C PRO A 11 7.37 -9.06 -8.85
N PRO A 12 6.50 -8.81 -7.85
CA PRO A 12 5.07 -8.56 -8.04
C PRO A 12 4.74 -7.39 -8.98
N TYR A 13 5.59 -6.36 -9.02
CA TYR A 13 5.38 -5.19 -9.88
C TYR A 13 5.36 -5.54 -11.37
N ILE A 14 6.12 -6.57 -11.81
CA ILE A 14 6.13 -7.01 -13.21
C ILE A 14 4.75 -7.57 -13.59
N GLY A 15 4.14 -8.37 -12.70
CA GLY A 15 2.79 -8.88 -12.89
C GLY A 15 1.73 -7.76 -12.89
N MET A 16 1.94 -6.71 -12.09
CA MET A 16 1.05 -5.53 -12.10
C MET A 16 1.19 -4.75 -13.40
N MET A 17 2.41 -4.54 -13.90
CA MET A 17 2.63 -3.87 -15.19
C MET A 17 2.04 -4.65 -16.35
N LEU A 18 2.16 -5.97 -16.34
CA LEU A 18 1.55 -6.83 -17.36
C LEU A 18 0.02 -6.69 -17.35
N SER A 19 -0.62 -6.78 -16.19
CA SER A 19 -2.07 -6.64 -16.09
C SER A 19 -2.56 -5.24 -16.46
N LEU A 20 -1.83 -4.18 -16.08
CA LEU A 20 -2.10 -2.82 -16.52
C LEU A 20 -1.99 -2.66 -18.05
N GLY A 21 -0.94 -3.21 -18.66
CA GLY A 21 -0.76 -3.19 -20.11
C GLY A 21 -1.90 -3.91 -20.84
N LEU A 22 -2.32 -5.08 -20.36
CA LEU A 22 -3.46 -5.82 -20.94
C LEU A 22 -4.77 -5.05 -20.77
N MET A 23 -5.03 -4.45 -19.60
CA MET A 23 -6.23 -3.63 -19.38
C MET A 23 -6.22 -2.37 -20.27
N SER A 24 -5.10 -1.69 -20.40
CA SER A 24 -4.97 -0.53 -21.28
C SER A 24 -5.23 -0.89 -22.74
N LEU A 25 -4.67 -2.01 -23.20
CA LEU A 25 -4.88 -2.51 -24.56
C LEU A 25 -6.36 -2.87 -24.82
N THR A 26 -6.99 -3.58 -23.88
CA THR A 26 -8.42 -3.94 -24.02
C THR A 26 -9.31 -2.71 -23.97
N ALA A 27 -9.04 -1.74 -23.11
CA ALA A 27 -9.78 -0.48 -23.04
C ALA A 27 -9.68 0.31 -24.35
N GLU A 28 -8.49 0.39 -24.95
CA GLU A 28 -8.24 1.08 -26.22
C GLU A 28 -8.99 0.38 -27.37
N ILE A 29 -8.94 -0.96 -27.45
CA ILE A 29 -9.63 -1.74 -28.49
C ILE A 29 -11.16 -1.59 -28.37
N LEU A 30 -11.71 -1.64 -27.15
CA LEU A 30 -13.15 -1.48 -26.92
C LEU A 30 -13.62 -0.08 -27.29
N THR A 31 -12.89 0.95 -26.86
CA THR A 31 -13.23 2.34 -27.18
C THR A 31 -13.17 2.62 -28.67
N ASN A 32 -12.17 2.10 -29.37
CA ASN A 32 -12.06 2.24 -30.82
C ASN A 32 -13.20 1.51 -31.57
N ARG A 33 -13.73 0.41 -31.02
CA ARG A 33 -14.90 -0.28 -31.58
C ARG A 33 -16.18 0.52 -31.40
N GLU A 34 -16.41 1.11 -30.24
CA GLU A 34 -17.59 1.95 -29.97
C GLU A 34 -17.55 3.22 -30.83
N PHE A 35 -16.39 3.85 -30.99
CA PHE A 35 -16.22 5.03 -31.83
C PHE A 35 -16.46 4.73 -33.32
N SER A 36 -16.10 3.53 -33.78
CA SER A 36 -16.33 3.10 -35.16
C SER A 36 -17.82 2.86 -35.50
N LEU A 37 -18.68 2.73 -34.47
CA LEU A 37 -20.13 2.55 -34.63
C LEU A 37 -20.90 3.88 -34.53
N SER A 38 -20.33 4.92 -33.92
CA SER A 38 -20.92 6.26 -33.87
C SER A 38 -20.24 7.18 -34.85
N LYS A 39 -20.77 7.31 -36.07
CA LYS A 39 -20.39 8.34 -37.03
C LYS A 39 -20.87 9.71 -36.53
N VAL A 40 -20.07 10.38 -35.71
CA VAL A 40 -20.19 11.81 -35.46
C VAL A 40 -18.80 12.41 -35.59
N GLU A 41 -18.64 13.22 -36.63
CA GLU A 41 -17.49 14.08 -36.86
C GLU A 41 -17.37 15.10 -35.72
N ASP A 42 -16.56 14.82 -34.74
CA ASP A 42 -16.07 15.86 -33.84
C ASP A 42 -14.53 15.80 -33.84
N HIS A 43 -13.93 16.80 -34.48
CA HIS A 43 -12.48 16.98 -34.68
C HIS A 43 -11.75 17.40 -33.39
N ASN A 44 -12.27 17.09 -32.22
CA ASN A 44 -11.53 17.18 -30.99
C ASN A 44 -10.76 15.88 -30.78
N HIS A 45 -9.45 15.96 -30.70
CA HIS A 45 -8.55 14.86 -30.34
C HIS A 45 -9.03 14.20 -29.03
N VAL A 46 -9.89 13.22 -29.16
CA VAL A 46 -10.37 12.42 -28.01
C VAL A 46 -9.20 11.55 -27.57
N HIS A 47 -8.46 12.02 -26.59
CA HIS A 47 -7.43 11.22 -25.95
C HIS A 47 -8.05 9.91 -25.45
N GLY A 48 -7.48 8.78 -25.83
CA GLY A 48 -7.93 7.45 -25.43
C GLY A 48 -8.03 7.27 -23.90
N PRO A 49 -8.74 6.25 -23.42
CA PRO A 49 -8.93 6.01 -22.00
C PRO A 49 -7.61 5.86 -21.24
N THR A 50 -6.61 5.28 -21.88
CA THR A 50 -5.24 5.14 -21.33
C THR A 50 -4.60 6.50 -21.08
N PHE A 51 -4.69 7.44 -22.02
CA PHE A 51 -4.16 8.78 -21.84
C PHE A 51 -4.86 9.53 -20.70
N LYS A 52 -6.20 9.44 -20.63
CA LYS A 52 -6.98 10.02 -19.53
C LYS A 52 -6.61 9.46 -18.16
N ALA A 53 -6.27 8.18 -18.08
CA ALA A 53 -5.79 7.57 -16.85
C ALA A 53 -4.40 8.08 -16.47
N LEU A 54 -3.48 8.20 -17.44
CA LEU A 54 -2.14 8.72 -17.22
C LEU A 54 -2.12 10.18 -16.75
N THR A 55 -3.03 11.02 -17.26
CA THR A 55 -3.13 12.43 -16.83
C THR A 55 -3.63 12.60 -15.40
N LYS A 56 -4.24 11.56 -14.82
CA LYS A 56 -4.68 11.54 -13.42
C LYS A 56 -3.62 11.09 -12.42
N ILE A 57 -2.43 10.71 -12.90
CA ILE A 57 -1.32 10.32 -12.03
C ILE A 57 -0.81 11.56 -11.30
N GLU A 58 -0.88 11.51 -9.97
CA GLU A 58 -0.43 12.60 -9.11
C GLU A 58 1.07 12.50 -8.84
N MET A 59 1.85 13.26 -9.58
CA MET A 59 3.31 13.33 -9.40
C MET A 59 3.72 13.72 -7.95
N PRO A 60 3.02 14.65 -7.26
CA PRO A 60 3.34 14.97 -5.86
C PRO A 60 3.30 13.75 -4.94
N SER A 61 2.33 12.87 -5.09
CA SER A 61 2.23 11.64 -4.29
C SER A 61 3.41 10.71 -4.53
N ILE A 62 3.84 10.56 -5.78
CA ILE A 62 5.01 9.73 -6.13
C ILE A 62 6.29 10.30 -5.49
N LEU A 63 6.50 11.62 -5.59
CA LEU A 63 7.67 12.29 -5.00
C LEU A 63 7.63 12.24 -3.46
N PHE A 64 6.46 12.32 -2.86
CA PHE A 64 6.29 12.17 -1.43
C PHE A 64 6.73 10.78 -0.95
N PHE A 65 6.24 9.72 -1.58
CA PHE A 65 6.66 8.35 -1.25
C PHE A 65 8.15 8.13 -1.49
N LEU A 66 8.68 8.63 -2.59
CA LEU A 66 10.12 8.56 -2.87
C LEU A 66 10.93 9.23 -1.75
N GLY A 67 10.52 10.44 -1.32
CA GLY A 67 11.19 11.18 -0.25
C GLY A 67 11.18 10.41 1.08
N ILE A 68 10.04 9.80 1.44
CA ILE A 68 9.95 8.97 2.65
C ILE A 68 10.88 7.75 2.57
N LEU A 69 10.84 7.01 1.47
CA LEU A 69 11.68 5.81 1.31
C LEU A 69 13.17 6.17 1.31
N MET A 70 13.57 7.28 0.69
CA MET A 70 14.95 7.76 0.75
C MET A 70 15.36 8.16 2.16
N THR A 71 14.47 8.76 2.94
CA THR A 71 14.74 9.11 4.34
C THR A 71 14.94 7.85 5.20
N VAL A 72 14.07 6.84 5.04
CA VAL A 72 14.22 5.55 5.72
C VAL A 72 15.54 4.88 5.34
N ALA A 73 15.88 4.83 4.06
CA ALA A 73 17.14 4.26 3.59
C ALA A 73 18.37 5.00 4.13
N ALA A 74 18.30 6.33 4.27
CA ALA A 74 19.37 7.11 4.90
C ALA A 74 19.52 6.77 6.39
N LEU A 75 18.43 6.68 7.15
CA LEU A 75 18.45 6.29 8.56
C LEU A 75 18.97 4.85 8.75
N GLU A 76 18.61 3.94 7.84
CA GLU A 76 19.11 2.58 7.82
C GLU A 76 20.64 2.55 7.58
N SER A 77 21.10 3.30 6.58
CA SER A 77 22.55 3.37 6.25
C SER A 77 23.39 3.97 7.38
N LEU A 78 22.80 4.80 8.23
CA LEU A 78 23.43 5.33 9.44
C LEU A 78 23.37 4.37 10.65
N GLY A 79 22.71 3.23 10.50
CA GLY A 79 22.50 2.26 11.58
C GLY A 79 21.51 2.70 12.67
N MET A 80 20.86 3.85 12.49
CA MET A 80 19.94 4.41 13.50
C MET A 80 18.72 3.52 13.70
N ILE A 81 18.17 2.96 12.62
CA ILE A 81 17.01 2.08 12.66
C ILE A 81 17.35 0.78 13.40
N PHE A 82 18.51 0.18 13.14
CA PHE A 82 18.97 -1.01 13.82
C PHE A 82 19.22 -0.76 15.33
N THR A 83 19.85 0.35 15.68
CA THR A 83 20.06 0.75 17.08
C THR A 83 18.73 0.91 17.80
N PHE A 84 17.77 1.60 17.20
CA PHE A 84 16.43 1.75 17.73
C PHE A 84 15.71 0.41 17.92
N GLY A 85 15.81 -0.49 16.93
CA GLY A 85 15.25 -1.85 17.03
C GLY A 85 15.81 -2.64 18.21
N ASN A 86 17.13 -2.57 18.45
CA ASN A 86 17.78 -3.21 19.60
C ASN A 86 17.33 -2.63 20.95
N GLU A 87 17.19 -1.30 21.04
CA GLU A 87 16.69 -0.65 22.24
C GLU A 87 15.23 -1.05 22.54
N VAL A 88 14.41 -1.14 21.54
CA VAL A 88 13.01 -1.56 21.67
C VAL A 88 12.94 -3.04 22.10
N ASN A 89 13.72 -3.93 21.50
CA ASN A 89 13.77 -5.34 21.87
C ASN A 89 14.29 -5.57 23.30
N ALA A 90 15.09 -4.64 23.82
CA ALA A 90 15.53 -4.67 25.22
C ALA A 90 14.43 -4.20 26.21
N MET A 91 13.47 -3.40 25.74
CA MET A 91 12.40 -2.84 26.57
C MET A 91 11.12 -3.68 26.56
N MET A 92 10.80 -4.33 25.45
CA MET A 92 9.55 -5.06 25.26
C MET A 92 9.72 -6.27 24.35
N ASP A 93 8.79 -7.22 24.47
CA ASP A 93 8.74 -8.39 23.59
C ASP A 93 8.46 -7.95 22.14
N GLU A 94 9.12 -8.62 21.18
CA GLU A 94 8.99 -8.36 19.74
C GLU A 94 7.53 -8.40 19.27
N ARG A 95 6.72 -9.33 19.78
CA ARG A 95 5.31 -9.46 19.40
C ARG A 95 4.50 -8.26 19.87
N VAL A 96 4.79 -7.74 21.06
CA VAL A 96 4.15 -6.52 21.58
C VAL A 96 4.55 -5.33 20.71
N PHE A 97 5.82 -5.22 20.37
CA PHE A 97 6.29 -4.14 19.50
C PHE A 97 5.63 -4.17 18.13
N VAL A 98 5.60 -5.32 17.45
CA VAL A 98 4.95 -5.47 16.14
C VAL A 98 3.46 -5.14 16.21
N SER A 99 2.79 -5.52 17.31
CA SER A 99 1.38 -5.15 17.54
C SER A 99 1.20 -3.64 17.67
N LEU A 100 2.08 -2.95 18.40
CA LEU A 100 2.05 -1.49 18.53
C LEU A 100 2.40 -0.80 17.21
N LEU A 101 3.33 -1.36 16.45
CA LEU A 101 3.71 -0.90 15.12
C LEU A 101 2.51 -0.91 14.16
N GLY A 102 1.67 -1.95 14.22
CA GLY A 102 0.44 -2.00 13.44
C GLY A 102 -0.59 -0.94 13.87
N ILE A 103 -0.69 -0.61 15.16
CA ILE A 103 -1.51 0.52 15.62
C ILE A 103 -0.94 1.84 15.07
N GLY A 104 0.38 1.99 15.07
CA GLY A 104 1.07 3.13 14.45
C GLY A 104 0.78 3.28 12.96
N SER A 105 0.61 2.15 12.24
CA SER A 105 0.23 2.11 10.83
C SER A 105 -1.15 2.72 10.54
N ALA A 106 -2.01 2.85 11.52
CA ALA A 106 -3.27 3.58 11.35
C ALA A 106 -3.08 5.09 11.09
N ILE A 107 -1.94 5.64 11.52
CA ILE A 107 -1.64 7.07 11.41
C ILE A 107 -0.54 7.30 10.37
N ILE A 108 0.49 6.45 10.38
CA ILE A 108 1.63 6.50 9.45
C ILE A 108 1.36 5.49 8.34
N ASP A 109 1.59 5.88 7.09
CA ASP A 109 1.43 4.96 5.97
C ASP A 109 2.20 3.65 6.20
N ASN A 110 1.59 2.53 5.86
CA ASN A 110 2.12 1.20 6.08
C ASN A 110 3.44 0.94 5.32
N VAL A 111 3.64 1.54 4.14
CA VAL A 111 4.84 1.31 3.31
C VAL A 111 6.13 1.76 4.00
N PRO A 112 6.27 3.02 4.45
CA PRO A 112 7.47 3.46 5.15
C PRO A 112 7.68 2.72 6.47
N LEU A 113 6.60 2.30 7.12
CA LEU A 113 6.66 1.62 8.40
C LEU A 113 7.20 0.20 8.24
N VAL A 114 6.77 -0.54 7.21
CA VAL A 114 7.33 -1.85 6.85
C VAL A 114 8.78 -1.70 6.39
N ALA A 115 9.11 -0.69 5.58
CA ALA A 115 10.49 -0.44 5.16
C ALA A 115 11.42 -0.20 6.34
N ALA A 116 10.99 0.60 7.32
CA ALA A 116 11.77 0.83 8.55
C ALA A 116 11.93 -0.46 9.38
N SER A 117 10.88 -1.28 9.51
CA SER A 117 10.96 -2.54 10.26
C SER A 117 11.92 -3.55 9.63
N MET A 118 12.11 -3.54 8.31
CA MET A 118 13.11 -4.39 7.65
C MET A 118 14.54 -4.09 8.10
N GLY A 119 14.85 -2.85 8.48
CA GLY A 119 16.14 -2.48 9.05
C GLY A 119 16.27 -2.71 10.56
N MET A 120 15.16 -2.99 11.26
CA MET A 120 15.17 -3.22 12.71
C MET A 120 15.45 -4.67 13.10
N PHE A 121 14.96 -5.63 12.31
CA PHE A 121 15.01 -7.05 12.62
C PHE A 121 16.01 -7.77 11.71
N PRO A 122 17.05 -8.44 12.29
CA PRO A 122 18.05 -9.19 11.52
C PRO A 122 17.59 -10.63 11.20
N ASP A 123 16.30 -10.88 11.15
CA ASP A 123 15.74 -12.22 11.01
C ASP A 123 15.83 -12.77 9.59
N ALA A 124 15.82 -14.12 9.47
CA ALA A 124 15.79 -14.79 8.18
C ALA A 124 14.55 -14.42 7.37
N MET A 125 14.64 -14.43 6.04
CA MET A 125 13.55 -14.01 5.13
C MET A 125 12.22 -14.74 5.33
N ASP A 126 12.25 -15.99 5.85
CA ASP A 126 11.04 -16.80 6.07
C ASP A 126 10.61 -16.83 7.55
N ALA A 127 11.15 -15.93 8.39
CA ALA A 127 10.78 -15.86 9.80
C ALA A 127 9.33 -15.40 9.98
N ASN A 128 8.66 -15.94 10.99
CA ASN A 128 7.27 -15.61 11.31
C ASN A 128 7.06 -14.13 11.62
N VAL A 129 8.09 -13.42 12.08
CA VAL A 129 8.05 -11.99 12.34
C VAL A 129 7.65 -11.19 11.11
N TRP A 130 8.13 -11.58 9.91
CA TRP A 130 7.80 -10.90 8.67
C TRP A 130 6.33 -11.05 8.28
N HIS A 131 5.76 -12.23 8.50
CA HIS A 131 4.32 -12.45 8.31
C HIS A 131 3.51 -11.62 9.29
N PHE A 132 3.97 -11.53 10.54
CA PHE A 132 3.30 -10.73 11.56
C PHE A 132 3.40 -9.23 11.29
N ILE A 133 4.57 -8.71 10.87
CA ILE A 133 4.74 -7.32 10.45
C ILE A 133 3.85 -7.00 9.24
N ALA A 134 3.82 -7.85 8.23
CA ALA A 134 2.99 -7.66 7.06
C ALA A 134 1.50 -7.62 7.42
N TYR A 135 1.05 -8.52 8.30
CA TYR A 135 -0.31 -8.51 8.85
C TYR A 135 -0.57 -7.23 9.64
N ALA A 136 0.27 -6.93 10.63
CA ALA A 136 0.08 -5.81 11.54
C ALA A 136 0.06 -4.47 10.79
N ALA A 137 1.02 -4.23 9.91
CA ALA A 137 1.06 -2.99 9.12
C ALA A 137 -0.09 -2.90 8.10
N GLY A 138 -0.39 -3.99 7.40
CA GLY A 138 -1.44 -4.01 6.38
C GLY A 138 -2.84 -3.83 6.95
N THR A 139 -3.19 -4.58 8.01
CA THR A 139 -4.50 -4.47 8.66
C THR A 139 -4.58 -3.25 9.57
N GLY A 140 -3.49 -2.90 10.25
CA GLY A 140 -3.39 -1.71 11.08
C GLY A 140 -3.72 -0.43 10.32
N GLY A 141 -3.18 -0.27 9.10
CA GLY A 141 -3.45 0.85 8.22
C GLY A 141 -4.93 1.02 7.84
N SER A 142 -5.74 -0.03 7.97
CA SER A 142 -7.19 0.06 7.72
C SER A 142 -8.01 0.54 8.92
N MET A 143 -7.42 0.65 10.11
CA MET A 143 -8.13 1.16 11.30
C MET A 143 -8.54 2.62 11.16
N LEU A 144 -7.71 3.43 10.49
CA LEU A 144 -8.09 4.78 10.08
C LEU A 144 -7.97 4.88 8.55
N ILE A 145 -8.88 5.61 7.93
CA ILE A 145 -8.89 5.77 6.45
C ILE A 145 -7.62 6.46 5.94
N ILE A 146 -6.95 7.25 6.79
CA ILE A 146 -5.70 7.96 6.47
C ILE A 146 -4.46 7.09 6.62
N GLY A 147 -4.56 5.91 7.22
CA GLY A 147 -3.43 5.00 7.46
C GLY A 147 -2.93 4.27 6.20
N SER A 148 -3.53 4.54 5.04
CA SER A 148 -3.04 4.04 3.75
C SER A 148 -3.33 5.02 2.63
N ALA A 149 -2.39 5.11 1.68
CA ALA A 149 -2.58 5.94 0.47
C ALA A 149 -3.86 5.56 -0.30
N ALA A 150 -4.17 4.26 -0.40
CA ALA A 150 -5.39 3.78 -1.04
C ALA A 150 -6.66 4.27 -0.32
N GLY A 151 -6.64 4.31 1.02
CA GLY A 151 -7.74 4.85 1.83
C GLY A 151 -7.99 6.32 1.59
N VAL A 152 -6.92 7.12 1.52
CA VAL A 152 -7.00 8.56 1.22
C VAL A 152 -7.57 8.82 -0.18
N VAL A 153 -7.11 8.06 -1.18
CA VAL A 153 -7.66 8.15 -2.55
C VAL A 153 -9.15 7.78 -2.58
N ALA A 154 -9.52 6.66 -1.94
CA ALA A 154 -10.92 6.24 -1.85
C ALA A 154 -11.80 7.28 -1.14
N MET A 155 -11.30 7.92 -0.08
CA MET A 155 -11.98 9.01 0.63
C MET A 155 -12.27 10.18 -0.30
N GLY A 156 -11.31 10.57 -1.14
CA GLY A 156 -11.46 11.65 -2.11
C GLY A 156 -12.42 11.31 -3.25
N MET A 157 -12.34 10.09 -3.81
CA MET A 157 -13.16 9.66 -4.93
C MET A 157 -14.63 9.45 -4.56
N GLU A 158 -14.89 8.86 -3.39
CA GLU A 158 -16.23 8.50 -2.91
C GLU A 158 -16.84 9.55 -1.96
N ASN A 159 -16.15 10.66 -1.73
CA ASN A 159 -16.57 11.72 -0.80
C ASN A 159 -16.87 11.20 0.61
N ILE A 160 -16.11 10.22 1.08
CA ILE A 160 -16.25 9.63 2.41
C ILE A 160 -15.64 10.57 3.44
N SER A 161 -16.37 10.99 4.47
CA SER A 161 -15.79 11.80 5.54
C SER A 161 -15.00 10.94 6.52
N PHE A 162 -13.87 11.48 7.01
CA PHE A 162 -13.05 10.84 8.03
C PHE A 162 -13.86 10.39 9.26
N PHE A 163 -14.72 11.26 9.77
CA PHE A 163 -15.55 10.98 10.95
C PHE A 163 -16.60 9.89 10.71
N TRP A 164 -17.11 9.79 9.48
CA TRP A 164 -18.02 8.71 9.11
C TRP A 164 -17.30 7.36 9.16
N TYR A 165 -16.10 7.29 8.55
CA TYR A 165 -15.27 6.09 8.56
C TYR A 165 -14.91 5.69 10.00
N LEU A 166 -14.46 6.65 10.81
CA LEU A 166 -14.08 6.45 12.21
C LEU A 166 -15.22 5.82 13.03
N LYS A 167 -16.47 6.27 12.83
CA LYS A 167 -17.63 5.78 13.59
C LYS A 167 -18.16 4.42 13.10
N ARG A 168 -18.03 4.12 11.81
CA ARG A 168 -18.68 2.99 11.18
C ARG A 168 -17.73 1.81 10.91
N ILE A 169 -16.51 2.09 10.52
CA ILE A 169 -15.57 1.08 10.02
C ILE A 169 -14.42 0.86 10.97
N SER A 170 -13.86 1.92 11.58
CA SER A 170 -12.67 1.81 12.41
C SER A 170 -12.81 0.82 13.57
N LEU A 171 -13.98 0.76 14.21
CA LEU A 171 -14.22 -0.20 15.30
C LEU A 171 -14.19 -1.65 14.80
N LEU A 172 -14.80 -1.92 13.64
CA LEU A 172 -14.78 -3.25 13.03
C LEU A 172 -13.37 -3.64 12.61
N ALA A 173 -12.62 -2.69 12.02
CA ALA A 173 -11.23 -2.88 11.64
C ALA A 173 -10.35 -3.17 12.87
N LEU A 174 -10.55 -2.45 13.97
CA LEU A 174 -9.86 -2.69 15.24
C LEU A 174 -10.16 -4.10 15.79
N VAL A 175 -11.41 -4.52 15.78
CA VAL A 175 -11.80 -5.87 16.24
C VAL A 175 -11.14 -6.93 15.36
N GLY A 176 -11.17 -6.77 14.03
CA GLY A 176 -10.49 -7.65 13.10
C GLY A 176 -8.98 -7.69 13.31
N TYR A 177 -8.36 -6.53 13.57
CA TYR A 177 -6.96 -6.41 13.89
C TYR A 177 -6.57 -7.19 15.16
N VAL A 178 -7.30 -6.98 16.25
CA VAL A 178 -7.05 -7.68 17.54
C VAL A 178 -7.29 -9.19 17.39
N ALA A 179 -8.34 -9.59 16.69
CA ALA A 179 -8.63 -11.01 16.46
C ALA A 179 -7.49 -11.69 15.66
N GLY A 180 -6.94 -11.03 14.66
CA GLY A 180 -5.82 -11.57 13.90
C GLY A 180 -4.52 -11.59 14.69
N ILE A 181 -4.22 -10.59 15.53
CA ILE A 181 -3.09 -10.66 16.47
C ILE A 181 -3.18 -11.92 17.32
N GLY A 182 -4.37 -12.27 17.81
CA GLY A 182 -4.60 -13.48 18.59
C GLY A 182 -4.28 -14.80 17.87
N VAL A 183 -4.14 -14.77 16.54
CA VAL A 183 -3.68 -15.93 15.75
C VAL A 183 -2.16 -16.03 15.72
N PHE A 184 -1.47 -14.90 15.86
CA PHE A 184 0.01 -14.83 15.86
C PHE A 184 0.63 -14.99 17.26
N LEU A 185 -0.15 -14.73 18.32
CA LEU A 185 0.27 -14.91 19.72
C LEU A 185 0.13 -16.35 20.17
#